data_59b1070dbdbb46a43d2dbe00c17e4025
#
_entry.id   59b1070dbdbb46a43d2dbe00c17e4025
#
_cell.length_a   1.000
_cell.length_b   1.000
_cell.length_c   1.000
_cell.angle_alpha   90.00
_cell.angle_beta   90.00
_cell.angle_gamma   90.00
#
_symmetry.space_group_name_H-M   'P 1'
#
loop_
_entity.id
_entity.type
_entity.pdbx_description
1 polymer ?
#
loop_
_entity_poly.entity_id
_entity_poly.type
_entity_poly.pdbx_seq_one_letter_code
_entity_poly.pdbx_strand_id
1 'polypeptide(L)'
;LVMNYTGKFDTYSKILNDLNQNEQVKGASPILFAQAMIRSTHSFSGVMIRGIDPETGFSLVKGFSSEQLKKSFNEKKQNTNLPGIILGQTLASSIGVIKGDKVILMSPNGFISPMGHLPSMKRFIVAATFDSGMYEYDSSMAYVHLKEAQQLSNSKNQISAIGIWIDDVFKAKSIKESLTDLLKSPFYLRDWMDINKSLFSALKLEKTAMFIILT
;
A
#
# COMPACT_ATOMS: atom_id res chain seq x y z
N LEU A 1 0.44 11.30 2.59
CA LEU A 1 1.61 10.43 2.75
C LEU A 1 2.84 11.25 3.10
N VAL A 2 3.61 10.80 4.10
CA VAL A 2 5.00 11.25 4.35
C VAL A 2 5.94 10.33 3.60
N MET A 3 6.82 10.88 2.82
CA MET A 3 7.80 10.17 2.01
C MET A 3 9.18 10.77 2.21
N ASN A 4 10.22 10.02 1.85
CA ASN A 4 11.60 10.49 1.91
C ASN A 4 12.15 10.66 0.48
N TYR A 5 12.90 11.74 0.21
CA TYR A 5 13.53 11.99 -1.09
C TYR A 5 14.53 10.89 -1.50
N THR A 6 15.13 10.21 -0.52
CA THR A 6 16.05 9.09 -0.78
C THR A 6 15.35 7.76 -1.06
N GLY A 7 14.02 7.72 -1.04
CA GLY A 7 13.20 6.53 -1.23
C GLY A 7 12.85 5.84 0.08
N LYS A 8 13.20 4.55 0.24
CA LYS A 8 12.89 3.80 1.47
C LYS A 8 13.74 4.28 2.66
N PHE A 9 13.15 4.29 3.85
CA PHE A 9 13.79 4.74 5.10
C PHE A 9 13.41 3.87 6.29
N ASP A 10 14.26 3.85 7.33
CA ASP A 10 14.13 3.03 8.54
C ASP A 10 13.85 3.84 9.80
N THR A 11 14.15 5.15 9.78
CA THR A 11 14.00 6.05 10.94
C THR A 11 12.58 6.60 11.08
N TYR A 12 11.57 5.73 10.96
CA TYR A 12 10.17 6.16 10.96
C TYR A 12 9.48 6.14 12.31
N SER A 13 10.00 5.41 13.30
CA SER A 13 9.33 5.26 14.61
C SER A 13 9.13 6.57 15.33
N LYS A 14 10.13 7.46 15.30
CA LYS A 14 10.02 8.79 15.91
C LYS A 14 8.95 9.64 15.20
N ILE A 15 8.99 9.65 13.87
CA ILE A 15 8.04 10.41 13.06
C ILE A 15 6.61 9.91 13.28
N LEU A 16 6.42 8.58 13.40
CA LEU A 16 5.11 7.99 13.72
C LEU A 16 4.59 8.47 15.07
N ASN A 17 5.45 8.51 16.10
CA ASN A 17 5.06 9.00 17.41
C ASN A 17 4.68 10.48 17.38
N ASP A 18 5.50 11.31 16.73
CA ASP A 18 5.25 12.74 16.59
C ASP A 18 3.93 13.00 15.81
N LEU A 19 3.66 12.24 14.76
CA LEU A 19 2.41 12.34 14.00
C LEU A 19 1.19 11.88 14.79
N ASN A 20 1.29 10.79 15.54
CA ASN A 20 0.16 10.28 16.34
C ASN A 20 -0.16 11.14 17.57
N GLN A 21 0.77 12.01 18.00
CA GLN A 21 0.52 13.00 19.05
C GLN A 21 -0.11 14.31 18.53
N ASN A 22 -0.18 14.49 17.21
CA ASN A 22 -0.73 15.68 16.61
C ASN A 22 -2.27 15.59 16.55
N GLU A 23 -2.97 16.54 17.13
CA GLU A 23 -4.44 16.58 17.21
C GLU A 23 -5.14 16.59 15.83
N GLN A 24 -4.45 17.04 14.78
CA GLN A 24 -5.00 17.07 13.42
C GLN A 24 -4.88 15.72 12.71
N VAL A 25 -4.16 14.76 13.29
CA VAL A 25 -3.90 13.43 12.73
C VAL A 25 -4.72 12.40 13.48
N LYS A 26 -5.66 11.77 12.80
CA LYS A 26 -6.48 10.68 13.36
C LYS A 26 -5.70 9.37 13.51
N GLY A 27 -4.68 9.20 12.71
CA GLY A 27 -3.79 8.04 12.78
C GLY A 27 -2.73 8.07 11.69
N ALA A 28 -1.62 7.42 12.00
CA ALA A 28 -0.51 7.25 11.07
C ALA A 28 -0.05 5.78 11.07
N SER A 29 0.33 5.26 9.90
CA SER A 29 0.77 3.88 9.73
C SER A 29 1.92 3.76 8.73
N PRO A 30 2.89 2.89 9.00
CA PRO A 30 3.96 2.61 8.06
C PRO A 30 3.44 1.81 6.85
N ILE A 31 3.92 2.16 5.66
CA ILE A 31 3.55 1.50 4.41
C ILE A 31 4.82 1.18 3.62
N LEU A 32 4.92 -0.05 3.14
CA LEU A 32 5.93 -0.43 2.17
C LEU A 32 5.29 -0.76 0.83
N PHE A 33 5.66 -0.01 -0.21
CA PHE A 33 5.29 -0.31 -1.58
C PHE A 33 6.36 -1.19 -2.24
N ALA A 34 5.94 -2.27 -2.87
CA ALA A 34 6.83 -3.14 -3.63
C ALA A 34 6.13 -3.64 -4.90
N GLN A 35 6.86 -3.67 -6.00
CA GLN A 35 6.40 -4.32 -7.22
C GLN A 35 6.79 -5.79 -7.18
N ALA A 36 5.88 -6.63 -7.60
CA ALA A 36 6.11 -8.07 -7.69
C ALA A 36 5.29 -8.67 -8.85
N MET A 37 5.59 -9.91 -9.15
CA MET A 37 4.75 -10.78 -9.97
C MET A 37 4.03 -11.73 -9.03
N ILE A 38 2.72 -11.88 -9.19
CA ILE A 38 1.92 -12.89 -8.52
C ILE A 38 1.66 -14.05 -9.48
N ARG A 39 1.85 -15.27 -9.01
CA ARG A 39 1.61 -16.49 -9.78
C ARG A 39 0.64 -17.40 -9.02
N SER A 40 -0.39 -17.85 -9.71
CA SER A 40 -1.27 -18.95 -9.29
C SER A 40 -0.88 -20.25 -9.98
N THR A 41 -1.70 -21.29 -9.84
CA THR A 41 -1.60 -22.54 -10.63
C THR A 41 -2.02 -22.34 -12.09
N HIS A 42 -2.82 -21.30 -12.37
CA HIS A 42 -3.46 -21.09 -13.68
C HIS A 42 -2.81 -19.96 -14.49
N SER A 43 -2.38 -18.90 -13.81
CA SER A 43 -1.94 -17.68 -14.48
C SER A 43 -0.94 -16.89 -13.63
N PHE A 44 -0.41 -15.81 -14.20
CA PHE A 44 0.44 -14.84 -13.51
C PHE A 44 0.05 -13.41 -13.90
N SER A 45 0.34 -12.47 -13.01
CA SER A 45 0.07 -11.04 -13.23
C SER A 45 1.12 -10.19 -12.52
N GLY A 46 1.33 -8.96 -13.01
CA GLY A 46 2.03 -7.94 -12.24
C GLY A 46 1.15 -7.45 -11.08
N VAL A 47 1.75 -7.19 -9.93
CA VAL A 47 1.04 -6.73 -8.74
C VAL A 47 1.84 -5.68 -7.97
N MET A 48 1.15 -4.64 -7.52
CA MET A 48 1.67 -3.69 -6.54
C MET A 48 1.32 -4.18 -5.14
N ILE A 49 2.33 -4.52 -4.37
CA ILE A 49 2.17 -4.95 -2.99
C ILE A 49 2.19 -3.75 -2.07
N ARG A 50 1.22 -3.68 -1.17
CA ARG A 50 1.24 -2.80 0.00
C ARG A 50 1.45 -3.62 1.26
N GLY A 51 2.65 -3.52 1.84
CA GLY A 51 2.94 -4.00 3.18
C GLY A 51 2.39 -3.03 4.20
N ILE A 52 1.47 -3.46 5.05
CA ILE A 52 0.82 -2.65 6.07
C ILE A 52 0.89 -3.32 7.44
N ASP A 53 0.86 -2.51 8.48
CA ASP A 53 0.67 -2.98 9.84
C ASP A 53 -0.84 -3.19 10.09
N PRO A 54 -1.30 -4.36 10.50
CA PRO A 54 -2.73 -4.61 10.72
C PRO A 54 -3.33 -3.81 11.88
N GLU A 55 -2.52 -3.31 12.80
CA GLU A 55 -3.00 -2.53 13.94
C GLU A 55 -3.30 -1.09 13.57
N THR A 56 -2.43 -0.49 12.76
CA THR A 56 -2.51 0.93 12.42
C THR A 56 -2.96 1.18 10.99
N GLY A 57 -2.77 0.23 10.08
CA GLY A 57 -3.03 0.37 8.65
C GLY A 57 -4.40 -0.10 8.16
N PHE A 58 -5.34 -0.46 9.06
CA PHE A 58 -6.65 -1.00 8.66
C PHE A 58 -7.47 -0.04 7.79
N SER A 59 -7.35 1.26 8.00
CA SER A 59 -8.05 2.27 7.19
C SER A 59 -7.60 2.32 5.72
N LEU A 60 -6.48 1.66 5.37
CA LEU A 60 -6.00 1.55 4.00
C LEU A 60 -6.78 0.52 3.17
N VAL A 61 -7.43 -0.41 3.82
CA VAL A 61 -8.15 -1.50 3.15
C VAL A 61 -9.64 -1.30 3.39
N LYS A 62 -10.34 -0.83 2.37
CA LYS A 62 -11.79 -0.58 2.46
C LYS A 62 -12.54 -1.84 2.89
N GLY A 63 -13.39 -1.70 3.91
CA GLY A 63 -14.23 -2.79 4.40
C GLY A 63 -13.56 -3.76 5.38
N PHE A 64 -12.34 -3.46 5.84
CA PHE A 64 -11.65 -4.29 6.82
C PHE A 64 -11.45 -3.54 8.15
N SER A 65 -11.72 -4.23 9.25
CA SER A 65 -11.33 -3.81 10.59
C SER A 65 -9.90 -4.29 10.93
N SER A 66 -9.29 -3.72 11.96
CA SER A 66 -7.98 -4.17 12.46
C SER A 66 -7.97 -5.66 12.81
N GLU A 67 -9.04 -6.16 13.46
CA GLU A 67 -9.16 -7.57 13.82
C GLU A 67 -9.25 -8.49 12.58
N GLN A 68 -10.02 -8.06 11.57
CA GLN A 68 -10.14 -8.79 10.31
C GLN A 68 -8.80 -8.85 9.57
N LEU A 69 -8.02 -7.76 9.55
CA LEU A 69 -6.68 -7.75 8.96
C LEU A 69 -5.71 -8.65 9.73
N LYS A 70 -5.70 -8.56 11.08
CA LYS A 70 -4.89 -9.45 11.93
C LYS A 70 -5.20 -10.91 11.63
N LYS A 71 -6.49 -11.27 11.56
CA LYS A 71 -6.93 -12.62 11.22
C LYS A 71 -6.51 -13.02 9.81
N SER A 72 -6.70 -12.15 8.83
CA SER A 72 -6.35 -12.42 7.43
C SER A 72 -4.86 -12.62 7.23
N PHE A 73 -4.01 -11.82 7.88
CA PHE A 73 -2.56 -11.95 7.74
C PHE A 73 -1.98 -13.12 8.54
N ASN A 74 -2.64 -13.50 9.66
CA ASN A 74 -2.23 -14.59 10.53
C ASN A 74 -3.03 -15.88 10.30
N GLU A 75 -3.74 -16.01 9.17
CA GLU A 75 -4.59 -17.17 8.89
C GLU A 75 -3.74 -18.45 8.80
N LYS A 76 -3.39 -18.97 9.98
CA LYS A 76 -2.83 -20.31 10.12
C LYS A 76 -3.97 -21.32 9.89
N LYS A 77 -4.28 -21.63 8.65
CA LYS A 77 -5.11 -22.81 8.37
C LYS A 77 -4.38 -24.03 8.86
N GLN A 78 -5.14 -24.95 9.45
CA GLN A 78 -4.74 -26.13 10.24
C GLN A 78 -3.56 -27.00 9.74
N ASN A 79 -2.95 -26.68 8.57
CA ASN A 79 -1.82 -27.44 8.03
C ASN A 79 -0.80 -26.62 7.21
N THR A 80 -0.90 -25.28 7.15
CA THR A 80 0.07 -24.49 6.40
C THR A 80 0.49 -23.24 7.16
N ASN A 81 1.80 -23.13 7.43
CA ASN A 81 2.40 -21.98 8.11
C ASN A 81 2.64 -20.81 7.12
N LEU A 82 1.72 -20.61 6.13
CA LEU A 82 1.84 -19.59 5.11
C LEU A 82 1.19 -18.29 5.57
N PRO A 83 1.83 -17.12 5.32
CA PRO A 83 1.21 -15.83 5.59
C PRO A 83 0.04 -15.57 4.65
N GLY A 84 -0.94 -14.79 5.14
CA GLY A 84 -2.10 -14.40 4.35
C GLY A 84 -1.81 -13.22 3.43
N ILE A 85 -2.51 -13.20 2.29
CA ILE A 85 -2.54 -12.09 1.34
C ILE A 85 -3.99 -11.71 1.05
N ILE A 86 -4.24 -10.41 0.91
CA ILE A 86 -5.55 -9.87 0.49
C ILE A 86 -5.37 -9.33 -0.92
N LEU A 87 -6.16 -9.81 -1.87
CA LEU A 87 -6.07 -9.45 -3.28
C LEU A 87 -7.23 -8.54 -3.69
N GLY A 88 -6.99 -7.64 -4.64
CA GLY A 88 -8.12 -7.00 -5.33
C GLY A 88 -8.99 -8.04 -6.04
N GLN A 89 -10.30 -7.84 -6.04
CA GLN A 89 -11.25 -8.82 -6.56
C GLN A 89 -11.02 -9.10 -8.04
N THR A 90 -10.76 -8.07 -8.83
CA THR A 90 -10.46 -8.20 -10.26
C THR A 90 -9.15 -8.97 -10.49
N LEU A 91 -8.11 -8.70 -9.68
CA LEU A 91 -6.83 -9.42 -9.74
C LEU A 91 -7.04 -10.91 -9.40
N ALA A 92 -7.75 -11.21 -8.32
CA ALA A 92 -8.04 -12.60 -7.94
C ALA A 92 -8.77 -13.36 -9.05
N SER A 93 -9.78 -12.73 -9.65
CA SER A 93 -10.52 -13.29 -10.79
C SER A 93 -9.63 -13.52 -12.01
N SER A 94 -8.75 -12.55 -12.35
CA SER A 94 -7.86 -12.62 -13.53
C SER A 94 -6.83 -13.75 -13.43
N ILE A 95 -6.36 -14.07 -12.23
CA ILE A 95 -5.41 -15.16 -12.00
C ILE A 95 -6.10 -16.47 -11.56
N GLY A 96 -7.43 -16.49 -11.50
CA GLY A 96 -8.24 -17.68 -11.24
C GLY A 96 -8.08 -18.24 -9.83
N VAL A 97 -8.06 -17.36 -8.80
CA VAL A 97 -7.94 -17.77 -7.40
C VAL A 97 -9.10 -17.31 -6.54
N ILE A 98 -9.40 -18.10 -5.53
CA ILE A 98 -10.39 -17.82 -4.51
C ILE A 98 -9.77 -17.86 -3.11
N LYS A 99 -10.53 -17.44 -2.10
CA LYS A 99 -10.10 -17.53 -0.71
C LYS A 99 -9.69 -18.96 -0.36
N GLY A 100 -8.48 -19.10 0.19
CA GLY A 100 -7.89 -20.38 0.60
C GLY A 100 -6.88 -20.95 -0.40
N ASP A 101 -6.79 -20.40 -1.59
CA ASP A 101 -5.81 -20.82 -2.60
C ASP A 101 -4.40 -20.33 -2.26
N LYS A 102 -3.42 -21.04 -2.80
CA LYS A 102 -2.00 -20.69 -2.65
C LYS A 102 -1.52 -19.89 -3.85
N VAL A 103 -0.80 -18.81 -3.58
CA VAL A 103 -0.14 -17.99 -4.60
C VAL A 103 1.34 -17.79 -4.25
N ILE A 104 2.15 -17.49 -5.26
CA ILE A 104 3.56 -17.18 -5.11
C ILE A 104 3.77 -15.74 -5.53
N LEU A 105 4.34 -14.93 -4.65
CA LEU A 105 4.86 -13.61 -5.00
C LEU A 105 6.34 -13.72 -5.35
N MET A 106 6.73 -13.06 -6.43
CA MET A 106 8.10 -12.96 -6.91
C MET A 106 8.48 -11.50 -7.03
N SER A 107 9.44 -11.05 -6.24
CA SER A 107 9.98 -9.70 -6.30
C SER A 107 11.31 -9.68 -7.05
N PRO A 108 11.52 -8.72 -7.96
CA PRO A 108 12.83 -8.55 -8.60
C PRO A 108 13.93 -8.15 -7.62
N ASN A 109 13.56 -7.54 -6.48
CA ASN A 109 14.50 -7.11 -5.44
C ASN A 109 14.94 -8.28 -4.56
N GLY A 110 15.54 -9.30 -5.16
CA GLY A 110 16.10 -10.45 -4.47
C GLY A 110 17.52 -10.21 -3.97
N PHE A 111 18.34 -11.23 -4.02
CA PHE A 111 19.74 -11.18 -3.60
C PHE A 111 20.68 -11.50 -4.76
N ILE A 112 21.87 -10.90 -4.70
CA ILE A 112 22.93 -11.17 -5.68
C ILE A 112 23.63 -12.45 -5.26
N SER A 113 23.67 -13.44 -6.16
CA SER A 113 24.44 -14.66 -5.99
C SER A 113 25.60 -14.69 -7.00
N PRO A 114 26.60 -15.57 -6.80
CA PRO A 114 27.67 -15.77 -7.78
C PRO A 114 27.18 -16.17 -9.18
N MET A 115 25.95 -16.70 -9.28
CA MET A 115 25.31 -17.09 -10.55
C MET A 115 24.41 -15.99 -11.11
N GLY A 116 24.38 -14.80 -10.53
CA GLY A 116 23.55 -13.67 -10.97
C GLY A 116 22.50 -13.23 -9.95
N HIS A 117 21.59 -12.40 -10.41
CA HIS A 117 20.52 -11.85 -9.58
C HIS A 117 19.36 -12.85 -9.46
N LEU A 118 19.08 -13.30 -8.25
CA LEU A 118 17.98 -14.23 -7.96
C LEU A 118 16.78 -13.45 -7.39
N PRO A 119 15.57 -13.58 -7.99
CA PRO A 119 14.38 -12.95 -7.44
C PRO A 119 14.02 -13.54 -6.09
N SER A 120 13.51 -12.71 -5.19
CA SER A 120 12.93 -13.17 -3.92
C SER A 120 11.56 -13.78 -4.20
N MET A 121 11.30 -14.97 -3.68
CA MET A 121 10.02 -15.67 -3.84
C MET A 121 9.44 -16.03 -2.48
N LYS A 122 8.13 -15.84 -2.31
CA LYS A 122 7.41 -16.21 -1.09
C LYS A 122 6.02 -16.73 -1.42
N ARG A 123 5.61 -17.79 -0.74
CA ARG A 123 4.26 -18.37 -0.85
C ARG A 123 3.32 -17.70 0.14
N PHE A 124 2.11 -17.47 -0.31
CA PHE A 124 1.02 -16.90 0.48
C PHE A 124 -0.26 -17.72 0.31
N ILE A 125 -1.19 -17.57 1.25
CA ILE A 125 -2.56 -18.06 1.12
C ILE A 125 -3.49 -16.86 0.89
N VAL A 126 -4.41 -16.95 -0.06
CA VAL A 126 -5.43 -15.92 -0.29
C VAL A 126 -6.40 -15.93 0.91
N ALA A 127 -6.26 -14.95 1.78
CA ALA A 127 -7.07 -14.83 3.00
C ALA A 127 -8.41 -14.16 2.74
N ALA A 128 -8.41 -13.15 1.85
CA ALA A 128 -9.61 -12.42 1.46
C ALA A 128 -9.39 -11.70 0.13
N THR A 129 -10.47 -11.15 -0.43
CA THR A 129 -10.44 -10.17 -1.51
C THR A 129 -11.02 -8.85 -1.04
N PHE A 130 -10.63 -7.75 -1.66
CA PHE A 130 -11.20 -6.42 -1.44
C PHE A 130 -11.75 -5.85 -2.75
N ASP A 131 -12.74 -4.97 -2.62
CA ASP A 131 -13.32 -4.19 -3.71
C ASP A 131 -13.28 -2.72 -3.31
N SER A 132 -12.43 -1.94 -3.97
CA SER A 132 -12.30 -0.50 -3.73
C SER A 132 -13.35 0.30 -4.49
N GLY A 133 -13.95 -0.27 -5.53
CA GLY A 133 -14.79 0.38 -6.51
C GLY A 133 -14.00 1.05 -7.64
N MET A 134 -12.68 0.87 -7.68
CA MET A 134 -11.80 1.38 -8.74
C MET A 134 -11.07 0.22 -9.41
N TYR A 135 -11.37 -0.01 -10.68
CA TYR A 135 -10.81 -1.12 -11.44
C TYR A 135 -9.28 -1.20 -11.39
N GLU A 136 -8.59 -0.05 -11.50
CA GLU A 136 -7.12 0.02 -11.50
C GLU A 136 -6.50 -0.50 -10.21
N TYR A 137 -7.13 -0.21 -9.06
CA TYR A 137 -6.70 -0.72 -7.76
C TYR A 137 -7.05 -2.20 -7.62
N ASP A 138 -8.27 -2.57 -7.98
CA ASP A 138 -8.78 -3.93 -7.80
C ASP A 138 -8.12 -4.95 -8.75
N SER A 139 -7.57 -4.47 -9.89
CA SER A 139 -6.85 -5.31 -10.85
C SER A 139 -5.34 -5.44 -10.61
N SER A 140 -4.75 -4.57 -9.80
CA SER A 140 -3.29 -4.47 -9.68
C SER A 140 -2.73 -4.48 -8.26
N MET A 141 -3.58 -4.46 -7.22
CA MET A 141 -3.11 -4.31 -5.84
C MET A 141 -3.30 -5.56 -4.98
N ALA A 142 -2.36 -5.75 -4.06
CA ALA A 142 -2.43 -6.74 -3.00
C ALA A 142 -1.91 -6.17 -1.67
N TYR A 143 -2.52 -6.59 -0.57
CA TYR A 143 -2.08 -6.24 0.77
C TYR A 143 -1.50 -7.46 1.47
N VAL A 144 -0.37 -7.26 2.14
CA VAL A 144 0.30 -8.24 2.99
C VAL A 144 0.74 -7.58 4.29
N HIS A 145 1.07 -8.38 5.30
CA HIS A 145 1.68 -7.86 6.51
C HIS A 145 3.00 -7.15 6.19
N LEU A 146 3.28 -6.02 6.83
CA LEU A 146 4.47 -5.20 6.59
C LEU A 146 5.78 -6.00 6.62
N LYS A 147 5.93 -6.87 7.62
CA LYS A 147 7.12 -7.74 7.75
C LYS A 147 7.31 -8.66 6.54
N GLU A 148 6.22 -9.16 5.97
CA GLU A 148 6.25 -10.03 4.79
C GLU A 148 6.71 -9.28 3.54
N ALA A 149 6.20 -8.04 3.37
CA ALA A 149 6.62 -7.16 2.28
C ALA A 149 8.10 -6.78 2.40
N GLN A 150 8.57 -6.49 3.63
CA GLN A 150 9.97 -6.18 3.90
C GLN A 150 10.90 -7.35 3.57
N GLN A 151 10.52 -8.58 3.94
CA GLN A 151 11.28 -9.77 3.59
C GLN A 151 11.31 -10.02 2.09
N LEU A 152 10.14 -9.92 1.42
CA LEU A 152 10.02 -10.16 -0.02
C LEU A 152 10.83 -9.14 -0.84
N SER A 153 10.87 -7.88 -0.42
CA SER A 153 11.59 -6.80 -1.13
C SER A 153 13.02 -6.58 -0.65
N ASN A 154 13.54 -7.48 0.20
CA ASN A 154 14.86 -7.36 0.83
C ASN A 154 15.12 -5.99 1.48
N SER A 155 14.08 -5.42 2.10
CA SER A 155 14.08 -4.08 2.70
C SER A 155 13.95 -4.18 4.21
N LYS A 156 15.00 -4.69 4.85
CA LYS A 156 15.00 -4.90 6.32
C LYS A 156 14.69 -3.61 7.05
N ASN A 157 13.61 -3.61 7.83
CA ASN A 157 13.15 -2.49 8.66
C ASN A 157 12.85 -1.17 7.92
N GLN A 158 12.81 -1.17 6.59
CA GLN A 158 12.54 0.02 5.80
C GLN A 158 11.07 0.09 5.39
N ILE A 159 10.58 1.32 5.24
CA ILE A 159 9.27 1.63 4.69
C ILE A 159 9.40 2.59 3.51
N SER A 160 8.38 2.68 2.66
CA SER A 160 8.33 3.61 1.53
C SER A 160 7.65 4.92 1.90
N ALA A 161 6.68 4.87 2.82
CA ALA A 161 5.90 6.02 3.22
C ALA A 161 5.24 5.80 4.59
N ILE A 162 4.81 6.88 5.22
CA ILE A 162 3.85 6.86 6.32
C ILE A 162 2.51 7.36 5.79
N GLY A 163 1.47 6.54 5.89
CA GLY A 163 0.09 6.93 5.63
C GLY A 163 -0.42 7.76 6.80
N ILE A 164 -1.12 8.86 6.51
CA ILE A 164 -1.75 9.72 7.51
C ILE A 164 -3.23 9.80 7.19
N TRP A 165 -4.07 9.66 8.21
CA TRP A 165 -5.51 9.88 8.13
C TRP A 165 -5.90 11.15 8.86
N ILE A 166 -6.84 11.85 8.29
CA ILE A 166 -7.42 13.08 8.81
C ILE A 166 -8.94 12.97 8.75
N ASP A 167 -9.64 13.70 9.60
CA ASP A 167 -11.10 13.65 9.63
C ASP A 167 -11.74 14.34 8.44
N ASP A 168 -11.18 15.48 8.03
CA ASP A 168 -11.73 16.31 6.94
C ASP A 168 -10.77 16.33 5.74
N VAL A 169 -11.17 15.66 4.67
CA VAL A 169 -10.40 15.58 3.43
C VAL A 169 -10.16 16.96 2.80
N PHE A 170 -11.08 17.92 2.99
CA PHE A 170 -10.94 19.27 2.45
C PHE A 170 -9.88 20.10 3.18
N LYS A 171 -9.52 19.72 4.39
CA LYS A 171 -8.42 20.30 5.17
C LYS A 171 -7.05 19.71 4.86
N ALA A 172 -6.97 18.73 3.96
CA ALA A 172 -5.73 18.03 3.64
C ALA A 172 -4.58 18.97 3.27
N LYS A 173 -4.88 20.06 2.53
CA LYS A 173 -3.86 21.03 2.13
C LYS A 173 -3.32 21.83 3.32
N SER A 174 -4.19 22.38 4.19
CA SER A 174 -3.77 23.17 5.35
C SER A 174 -3.02 22.31 6.38
N ILE A 175 -3.49 21.07 6.60
CA ILE A 175 -2.81 20.11 7.48
C ILE A 175 -1.45 19.71 6.92
N LYS A 176 -1.34 19.52 5.59
CA LYS A 176 -0.06 19.28 4.94
C LYS A 176 0.94 20.42 5.18
N GLU A 177 0.50 21.68 5.05
CA GLU A 177 1.34 22.85 5.30
C GLU A 177 1.84 22.87 6.76
N SER A 178 0.93 22.68 7.74
CA SER A 178 1.31 22.63 9.16
C SER A 178 2.25 21.47 9.52
N LEU A 179 2.06 20.30 8.92
CA LEU A 179 2.92 19.14 9.13
C LEU A 179 4.27 19.25 8.41
N THR A 180 4.35 20.04 7.34
CA THR A 180 5.63 20.27 6.62
C THR A 180 6.64 21.00 7.49
N ASP A 181 6.18 21.92 8.32
CA ASP A 181 7.05 22.64 9.26
C ASP A 181 7.57 21.72 10.39
N LEU A 182 6.80 20.71 10.75
CA LEU A 182 7.19 19.68 11.73
C LEU A 182 8.21 18.68 11.17
N LEU A 183 8.06 18.34 9.89
CA LEU A 183 8.87 17.33 9.19
C LEU A 183 10.01 17.97 8.44
N LYS A 184 11.19 18.02 9.08
CA LYS A 184 12.42 18.55 8.45
C LYS A 184 12.91 17.64 7.31
N SER A 185 13.68 18.23 6.37
CA SER A 185 14.42 17.47 5.34
C SER A 185 15.12 16.24 5.98
N PRO A 186 15.11 15.07 5.34
CA PRO A 186 14.78 14.79 3.94
C PRO A 186 13.31 14.32 3.68
N PHE A 187 12.36 14.64 4.54
CA PHE A 187 10.97 14.22 4.39
C PHE A 187 10.13 15.26 3.66
N TYR A 188 9.12 14.79 2.92
CA TYR A 188 8.13 15.61 2.24
C TYR A 188 6.74 14.97 2.32
N LEU A 189 5.70 15.79 2.23
CA LEU A 189 4.32 15.37 2.28
C LEU A 189 3.68 15.42 0.88
N ARG A 190 2.89 14.41 0.58
CA ARG A 190 1.97 14.38 -0.57
C ARG A 190 0.56 14.15 -0.08
N ASP A 191 -0.34 15.02 -0.45
CA ASP A 191 -1.76 14.82 -0.25
C ASP A 191 -2.38 13.98 -1.39
N TRP A 192 -3.66 13.69 -1.28
CA TRP A 192 -4.38 12.89 -2.26
C TRP A 192 -4.55 13.61 -3.60
N MET A 193 -4.55 14.96 -3.60
CA MET A 193 -4.59 15.77 -4.84
C MET A 193 -3.25 15.73 -5.56
N ASP A 194 -2.13 15.75 -4.83
CA ASP A 194 -0.79 15.59 -5.41
C ASP A 194 -0.61 14.22 -6.06
N ILE A 195 -1.17 13.16 -5.44
CA ILE A 195 -1.09 11.79 -5.94
C ILE A 195 -1.92 11.64 -7.22
N ASN A 196 -3.08 12.31 -7.29
CA ASN A 196 -4.00 12.24 -8.42
C ASN A 196 -3.95 13.50 -9.31
N LYS A 197 -2.79 14.14 -9.42
CA LYS A 197 -2.63 15.42 -10.12
C LYS A 197 -3.13 15.39 -11.57
N SER A 198 -2.95 14.30 -12.29
CA SER A 198 -3.44 14.12 -13.65
C SER A 198 -4.96 14.18 -13.73
N LEU A 199 -5.65 13.52 -12.80
CA LEU A 199 -7.12 13.56 -12.70
C LEU A 199 -7.62 14.99 -12.44
N PHE A 200 -7.01 15.68 -11.47
CA PHE A 200 -7.40 17.07 -11.17
C PHE A 200 -7.12 18.03 -12.32
N SER A 201 -6.03 17.82 -13.05
CA SER A 201 -5.72 18.60 -14.25
C SER A 201 -6.75 18.37 -15.36
N ALA A 202 -7.18 17.13 -15.57
CA ALA A 202 -8.24 16.79 -16.53
C ALA A 202 -9.58 17.44 -16.16
N LEU A 203 -10.01 17.33 -14.89
CA LEU A 203 -11.24 17.95 -14.40
C LEU A 203 -11.21 19.48 -14.51
N LYS A 204 -10.05 20.11 -14.28
CA LYS A 204 -9.89 21.56 -14.46
C LYS A 204 -10.01 21.96 -15.93
N LEU A 205 -9.43 21.18 -16.83
CA LEU A 205 -9.51 21.42 -18.27
C LEU A 205 -10.93 21.23 -18.79
N GLU A 206 -11.64 20.19 -18.33
CA GLU A 206 -13.06 19.96 -18.64
C GLU A 206 -13.92 21.13 -18.19
N LYS A 207 -13.77 21.60 -16.94
CA LYS A 207 -14.49 22.76 -16.42
C LYS A 207 -14.23 24.03 -17.25
N THR A 208 -12.98 24.25 -17.65
CA THR A 208 -12.61 25.40 -18.50
C THR A 208 -13.23 25.29 -19.90
N ALA A 209 -13.19 24.10 -20.51
CA ALA A 209 -13.81 23.86 -21.81
C ALA A 209 -15.32 24.04 -21.75
N MET A 210 -16.00 23.53 -20.73
CA MET A 210 -17.44 23.77 -20.53
C MET A 210 -17.76 25.25 -20.37
N PHE A 211 -16.95 26.00 -19.64
CA PHE A 211 -17.14 27.45 -19.49
C PHE A 211 -17.04 28.19 -20.83
N ILE A 212 -16.04 27.82 -21.65
CA ILE A 212 -15.86 28.43 -23.00
C ILE A 212 -17.03 28.09 -23.95
N ILE A 213 -17.58 26.86 -23.86
CA ILE A 213 -18.70 26.44 -24.73
C ILE A 213 -20.00 27.11 -24.32
N LEU A 214 -20.19 27.43 -23.04
CA LEU A 214 -21.42 28.02 -22.51
C LEU A 214 -21.44 29.55 -22.58
N THR A 215 -20.33 30.23 -22.94
CA THR A 215 -20.20 31.68 -23.09
C THR A 215 -20.22 32.10 -24.54
#